data_de3dbeab97718989726cabafe1cf9163
#
_entry.id   de3dbeab97718989726cabafe1cf9163
#
_cell.length_a   1.000
_cell.length_b   1.000
_cell.length_c   1.000
_cell.angle_alpha   90.00
_cell.angle_beta   90.00
_cell.angle_gamma   90.00
#
_symmetry.space_group_name_H-M   'P 1'
#
loop_
_entity.id
_entity.type
_entity.pdbx_description
1 polymer ?
#
loop_
_entity_poly.entity_id
_entity_poly.type
_entity_poly.pdbx_seq_one_letter_code
_entity_poly.pdbx_strand_id
1 'polypeptide(L)'
;MPMNSIVRELLRDASQGAKPDELIFTFERNGVSWSTIRSGFEAACEISKIPFGEKVSGGIIWHDLRRTFATRLRALGVHEYDIKDLMGHTIPGVTSVYARLTPEVLENAVEKLAETKGKVVKFERRVG
;
A
#
# COMPACT_ATOMS: atom_id res chain seq x y z
N MET A 1 -7.06 7.28 -6.91
CA MET A 1 -6.23 7.26 -5.68
C MET A 1 -4.82 7.67 -6.05
N PRO A 2 -4.21 8.62 -5.36
CA PRO A 2 -2.84 9.04 -5.64
C PRO A 2 -1.85 7.91 -5.31
N MET A 3 -0.77 7.86 -6.09
CA MET A 3 0.30 6.88 -5.96
C MET A 3 1.63 7.61 -5.88
N ASN A 4 2.50 7.19 -4.97
CA ASN A 4 3.87 7.69 -4.95
C ASN A 4 4.72 7.11 -6.10
N SER A 5 5.91 7.63 -6.28
CA SER A 5 6.84 7.23 -7.35
C SER A 5 7.16 5.74 -7.32
N ILE A 6 7.39 5.17 -6.13
CA ILE A 6 7.71 3.73 -5.96
C ILE A 6 6.55 2.84 -6.40
N VAL A 7 5.33 3.14 -5.94
CA VAL A 7 4.13 2.36 -6.28
C VAL A 7 3.83 2.49 -7.77
N ARG A 8 4.00 3.68 -8.35
CA ARG A 8 3.80 3.93 -9.79
C ARG A 8 4.77 3.09 -10.64
N GLU A 9 6.02 3.00 -10.25
CA GLU A 9 7.01 2.15 -10.93
C GLU A 9 6.64 0.66 -10.84
N LEU A 10 6.35 0.17 -9.62
CA LEU A 10 5.96 -1.22 -9.40
C LEU A 10 4.70 -1.62 -10.19
N LEU A 11 3.68 -0.74 -10.25
CA LEU A 11 2.47 -1.02 -11.00
C LEU A 11 2.70 -0.94 -12.51
N ARG A 12 3.57 -0.05 -12.98
CA ARG A 12 3.97 0.00 -14.39
C ARG A 12 4.63 -1.31 -14.81
N ASP A 13 5.55 -1.83 -14.00
CA ASP A 13 6.21 -3.10 -14.28
C ASP A 13 5.22 -4.27 -14.24
N ALA A 14 4.32 -4.29 -13.26
CA ALA A 14 3.30 -5.32 -13.15
C ALA A 14 2.24 -5.26 -14.27
N SER A 15 2.04 -4.09 -14.88
CA SER A 15 1.07 -3.89 -15.96
C SER A 15 1.62 -4.21 -17.36
N GLN A 16 2.90 -4.55 -17.49
CA GLN A 16 3.48 -4.87 -18.80
C GLN A 16 2.70 -5.98 -19.51
N GLY A 17 2.29 -5.69 -20.75
CA GLY A 17 1.45 -6.60 -21.56
C GLY A 17 -0.05 -6.59 -21.18
N ALA A 18 -0.53 -5.74 -20.23
CA ALA A 18 -1.94 -5.53 -19.96
C ALA A 18 -2.60 -4.63 -20.99
N LYS A 19 -3.86 -4.92 -21.33
CA LYS A 19 -4.71 -3.99 -22.08
C LYS A 19 -5.13 -2.83 -21.16
N PRO A 20 -5.50 -1.65 -21.73
CA PRO A 20 -5.85 -0.47 -20.93
C PRO A 20 -6.93 -0.69 -19.86
N ASP A 21 -7.92 -1.54 -20.14
CA ASP A 21 -9.07 -1.81 -19.27
C ASP A 21 -8.94 -3.14 -18.52
N GLU A 22 -7.78 -3.78 -18.57
CA GLU A 22 -7.55 -5.06 -17.93
C GLU A 22 -7.02 -4.88 -16.50
N LEU A 23 -7.47 -5.74 -15.59
CA LEU A 23 -6.94 -5.77 -14.23
C LEU A 23 -5.46 -6.16 -14.25
N ILE A 24 -4.65 -5.43 -13.48
CA ILE A 24 -3.21 -5.70 -13.37
C ILE A 24 -2.95 -7.05 -12.70
N PHE A 25 -3.68 -7.34 -11.63
CA PHE A 25 -3.51 -8.55 -10.85
C PHE A 25 -4.73 -9.47 -11.04
N THR A 26 -4.51 -10.58 -11.74
CA THR A 26 -5.51 -11.64 -11.92
C THR A 26 -4.86 -13.00 -11.74
N PHE A 27 -5.67 -14.03 -11.51
CA PHE A 27 -5.15 -15.39 -11.42
C PHE A 27 -4.62 -15.87 -12.79
N GLU A 28 -5.34 -15.57 -13.85
CA GLU A 28 -5.02 -15.99 -15.23
C GLU A 28 -3.70 -15.37 -15.71
N ARG A 29 -3.43 -14.12 -15.33
CA ARG A 29 -2.27 -13.38 -15.82
C ARG A 29 -1.00 -13.66 -15.01
N ASN A 30 -1.10 -13.67 -13.71
CA ASN A 30 0.05 -13.73 -12.81
C ASN A 30 -0.14 -14.65 -11.61
N GLY A 31 -1.15 -15.51 -11.64
CA GLY A 31 -1.43 -16.46 -10.58
C GLY A 31 -1.83 -15.82 -9.24
N VAL A 32 -2.27 -14.54 -9.27
CA VAL A 32 -2.60 -13.82 -8.05
C VAL A 32 -4.02 -14.14 -7.59
N SER A 33 -4.11 -14.73 -6.41
CA SER A 33 -5.35 -14.94 -5.66
C SER A 33 -5.18 -14.41 -4.24
N TRP A 34 -6.26 -14.33 -3.48
CA TRP A 34 -6.17 -13.91 -2.07
C TRP A 34 -5.25 -14.84 -1.26
N SER A 35 -5.32 -16.14 -1.49
CA SER A 35 -4.45 -17.11 -0.82
C SER A 35 -2.97 -16.89 -1.18
N THR A 36 -2.68 -16.62 -2.45
CA THR A 36 -1.31 -16.36 -2.93
C THR A 36 -0.74 -15.08 -2.30
N ILE A 37 -1.54 -14.02 -2.22
CA ILE A 37 -1.14 -12.76 -1.59
C ILE A 37 -0.87 -12.98 -0.10
N ARG A 38 -1.74 -13.72 0.59
CA ARG A 38 -1.58 -14.01 2.01
C ARG A 38 -0.32 -14.82 2.28
N SER A 39 -0.13 -15.93 1.58
CA SER A 39 1.05 -16.79 1.76
C SER A 39 2.35 -16.06 1.37
N GLY A 40 2.31 -15.20 0.37
CA GLY A 40 3.45 -14.35 0.01
C GLY A 40 3.85 -13.37 1.11
N PHE A 41 2.88 -12.76 1.78
CA PHE A 41 3.14 -11.86 2.90
C PHE A 41 3.66 -12.61 4.14
N GLU A 42 3.09 -13.78 4.43
CA GLU A 42 3.52 -14.67 5.51
C GLU A 42 4.97 -15.11 5.29
N ALA A 43 5.31 -15.58 4.09
CA ALA A 43 6.68 -15.94 3.71
C ALA A 43 7.65 -14.74 3.80
N ALA A 44 7.22 -13.55 3.41
CA ALA A 44 8.03 -12.34 3.54
C ALA A 44 8.32 -12.00 5.01
N CYS A 45 7.33 -12.17 5.89
CA CYS A 45 7.50 -11.99 7.32
C CYS A 45 8.49 -13.02 7.89
N GLU A 46 8.37 -14.28 7.50
CA GLU A 46 9.26 -15.36 7.93
C GLU A 46 10.72 -15.09 7.55
N ILE A 47 10.97 -14.75 6.26
CA ILE A 47 12.31 -14.41 5.76
C ILE A 47 12.90 -13.21 6.50
N SER A 48 12.05 -12.22 6.81
CA SER A 48 12.46 -11.01 7.52
C SER A 48 12.54 -11.19 9.04
N LYS A 49 12.23 -12.39 9.56
CA LYS A 49 12.15 -12.72 10.99
C LYS A 49 11.17 -11.80 11.74
N ILE A 50 10.09 -11.41 11.08
CA ILE A 50 9.01 -10.63 11.66
C ILE A 50 7.90 -11.60 12.06
N PRO A 51 7.49 -11.65 13.34
CA PRO A 51 6.37 -12.49 13.75
C PRO A 51 5.11 -12.13 12.97
N PHE A 52 4.38 -13.12 12.47
CA PHE A 52 3.14 -12.96 11.72
C PHE A 52 1.98 -13.65 12.45
N GLY A 53 0.87 -12.96 12.56
CA GLY A 53 -0.37 -13.51 13.12
C GLY A 53 -0.91 -12.73 14.33
N GLU A 54 -2.23 -12.64 14.41
CA GLU A 54 -2.93 -11.90 15.45
C GLU A 54 -2.70 -12.45 16.87
N LYS A 55 -2.51 -13.77 16.98
CA LYS A 55 -2.30 -14.46 18.27
C LYS A 55 -0.82 -14.67 18.61
N VAL A 56 0.07 -14.13 17.81
CA VAL A 56 1.52 -14.23 17.99
C VAL A 56 2.03 -13.00 18.71
N SER A 57 2.79 -13.17 19.77
CA SER A 57 3.39 -12.04 20.51
C SER A 57 4.29 -11.22 19.58
N GLY A 58 4.00 -9.93 19.43
CA GLY A 58 4.68 -9.04 18.48
C GLY A 58 4.35 -9.33 17.02
N GLY A 59 3.36 -10.18 16.75
CA GLY A 59 2.95 -10.53 15.39
C GLY A 59 2.23 -9.40 14.68
N ILE A 60 2.52 -9.25 13.39
CA ILE A 60 1.84 -8.32 12.51
C ILE A 60 0.79 -9.01 11.65
N ILE A 61 -0.23 -8.28 11.24
CA ILE A 61 -1.26 -8.71 10.31
C ILE A 61 -1.42 -7.70 9.16
N TRP A 62 -2.16 -8.06 8.13
CA TRP A 62 -2.43 -7.17 6.99
C TRP A 62 -2.94 -5.79 7.38
N HIS A 63 -3.79 -5.73 8.39
CA HIS A 63 -4.35 -4.46 8.85
C HIS A 63 -3.29 -3.51 9.42
N ASP A 64 -2.19 -4.04 9.94
CA ASP A 64 -1.09 -3.23 10.45
C ASP A 64 -0.34 -2.47 9.36
N LEU A 65 -0.33 -2.96 8.12
CA LEU A 65 0.19 -2.20 6.98
C LEU A 65 -0.62 -0.92 6.77
N ARG A 66 -1.95 -1.02 6.86
CA ARG A 66 -2.85 0.12 6.76
C ARG A 66 -2.66 1.10 7.93
N ARG A 67 -2.52 0.59 9.15
CA ARG A 67 -2.23 1.41 10.34
C ARG A 67 -0.88 2.10 10.22
N THR A 68 0.13 1.39 9.74
CA THR A 68 1.48 1.92 9.52
C THR A 68 1.46 3.04 8.48
N PHE A 69 0.73 2.89 7.40
CA PHE A 69 0.54 3.92 6.38
C PHE A 69 0.00 5.21 7.02
N ALA A 70 -1.12 5.14 7.75
CA ALA A 70 -1.71 6.29 8.42
C ALA A 70 -0.76 6.93 9.46
N THR A 71 -0.08 6.10 10.27
CA THR A 71 0.84 6.57 11.32
C THR A 71 2.05 7.29 10.71
N ARG A 72 2.61 6.77 9.61
CA ARG A 72 3.74 7.39 8.92
C ARG A 72 3.36 8.72 8.28
N LEU A 73 2.20 8.79 7.62
CA LEU A 73 1.70 10.06 7.07
C LEU A 73 1.53 11.11 8.17
N ARG A 74 0.97 10.71 9.31
CA ARG A 74 0.82 11.61 10.46
C ARG A 74 2.17 12.09 10.99
N ALA A 75 3.16 11.21 11.10
CA ALA A 75 4.51 11.56 11.52
C ALA A 75 5.21 12.53 10.54
N LEU A 76 4.84 12.50 9.26
CA LEU A 76 5.30 13.41 8.21
C LEU A 76 4.50 14.73 8.15
N GLY A 77 3.61 14.97 9.12
CA GLY A 77 2.82 16.19 9.22
C GLY A 77 1.65 16.29 8.24
N VAL A 78 1.22 15.16 7.67
CA VAL A 78 0.02 15.14 6.81
C VAL A 78 -1.21 15.30 7.68
N HIS A 79 -2.13 16.17 7.23
CA HIS A 79 -3.34 16.49 7.98
C HIS A 79 -4.27 15.27 8.12
N GLU A 80 -4.98 15.18 9.23
CA GLU A 80 -5.84 14.02 9.53
C GLU A 80 -6.94 13.78 8.48
N TYR A 81 -7.53 14.83 7.93
CA TYR A 81 -8.54 14.69 6.87
C TYR A 81 -7.95 14.12 5.58
N ASP A 82 -6.75 14.54 5.20
CA ASP A 82 -6.05 14.01 4.03
C ASP A 82 -5.72 12.53 4.21
N ILE A 83 -5.31 12.14 5.42
CA ILE A 83 -5.08 10.74 5.75
C ILE A 83 -6.38 9.94 5.65
N LYS A 84 -7.51 10.47 6.14
CA LYS A 84 -8.81 9.81 6.04
C LYS A 84 -9.23 9.63 4.58
N ASP A 85 -9.04 10.64 3.73
CA ASP A 85 -9.33 10.55 2.30
C ASP A 85 -8.44 9.51 1.60
N LEU A 86 -7.12 9.52 1.89
CA LEU A 86 -6.18 8.52 1.39
C LEU A 86 -6.52 7.09 1.86
N MET A 87 -7.12 6.97 3.03
CA MET A 87 -7.60 5.71 3.58
C MET A 87 -8.95 5.28 3.00
N GLY A 88 -9.62 6.12 2.20
CA GLY A 88 -10.94 5.84 1.67
C GLY A 88 -12.05 5.83 2.74
N HIS A 89 -11.85 6.57 3.83
CA HIS A 89 -12.87 6.71 4.86
C HIS A 89 -13.87 7.80 4.47
N THR A 90 -15.10 7.41 4.15
CA THR A 90 -16.20 8.35 3.95
C THR A 90 -16.67 8.88 5.30
N ILE A 91 -16.56 10.19 5.51
CA ILE A 91 -17.10 10.83 6.72
C ILE A 91 -18.46 11.43 6.35
N PRO A 92 -19.57 10.88 6.85
CA PRO A 92 -20.89 11.46 6.61
C PRO A 92 -20.94 12.90 7.15
N GLY A 93 -21.38 13.85 6.32
CA GLY A 93 -21.67 15.24 6.73
C GLY A 93 -20.50 16.24 6.72
N VAL A 94 -19.25 15.81 6.56
CA VAL A 94 -18.09 16.72 6.54
C VAL A 94 -17.51 16.91 5.12
N THR A 95 -17.91 16.08 4.19
CA THR A 95 -17.34 15.96 2.84
C THR A 95 -17.49 17.24 1.98
N SER A 96 -18.44 18.12 2.25
CA SER A 96 -18.72 19.26 1.39
C SER A 96 -17.89 20.52 1.70
N VAL A 97 -17.37 20.66 2.91
CA VAL A 97 -16.67 21.88 3.34
C VAL A 97 -15.15 21.79 3.09
N TYR A 98 -14.59 20.58 3.20
CA TYR A 98 -13.15 20.35 3.02
C TYR A 98 -12.80 19.59 1.72
N ALA A 99 -13.79 19.23 0.91
CA ALA A 99 -13.67 18.43 -0.31
C ALA A 99 -12.96 19.14 -1.49
N ARG A 100 -12.13 20.15 -1.24
CA ARG A 100 -11.32 20.82 -2.26
C ARG A 100 -9.82 20.64 -2.04
N LEU A 101 -9.43 19.47 -1.57
CA LEU A 101 -8.02 19.13 -1.69
C LEU A 101 -7.74 18.86 -3.16
N THR A 102 -6.83 19.64 -3.71
CA THR A 102 -6.38 19.39 -5.08
C THR A 102 -5.69 18.02 -5.11
N PRO A 103 -5.82 17.25 -6.19
CA PRO A 103 -5.13 15.98 -6.34
C PRO A 103 -3.63 16.06 -5.99
N GLU A 104 -3.02 17.19 -6.26
CA GLU A 104 -1.61 17.48 -5.97
C GLU A 104 -1.27 17.44 -4.49
N VAL A 105 -2.15 17.87 -3.60
CA VAL A 105 -1.92 17.81 -2.15
C VAL A 105 -1.83 16.36 -1.68
N LEU A 106 -2.73 15.51 -2.17
CA LEU A 106 -2.74 14.08 -1.84
C LEU A 106 -1.55 13.35 -2.48
N GLU A 107 -1.16 13.71 -3.70
CA GLU A 107 0.03 13.17 -4.36
C GLU A 107 1.30 13.53 -3.59
N ASN A 108 1.46 14.78 -3.19
CA ASN A 108 2.58 15.22 -2.37
C ASN A 108 2.61 14.52 -1.00
N ALA A 109 1.45 14.26 -0.40
CA ALA A 109 1.36 13.55 0.86
C ALA A 109 1.88 12.12 0.75
N VAL A 110 1.52 11.37 -0.30
CA VAL A 110 2.00 9.99 -0.48
C VAL A 110 3.44 9.94 -0.99
N GLU A 111 3.92 10.97 -1.71
CA GLU A 111 5.32 11.04 -2.15
C GLU A 111 6.29 11.18 -0.97
N LYS A 112 5.92 11.89 0.08
CA LYS A 112 6.71 11.98 1.33
C LYS A 112 7.03 10.60 1.93
N LEU A 113 6.19 9.60 1.72
CA LEU A 113 6.47 8.22 2.17
C LEU A 113 7.58 7.56 1.34
N ALA A 114 7.72 7.91 0.06
CA ALA A 114 8.78 7.40 -0.80
C ALA A 114 10.15 8.01 -0.45
N GLU A 115 10.14 9.26 0.02
CA GLU A 115 11.36 9.97 0.45
C GLU A 115 11.91 9.44 1.77
N THR A 116 11.06 8.88 2.63
CA THR A 116 11.51 8.23 3.87
C THR A 116 12.26 6.96 3.52
N LYS A 117 13.60 7.02 3.61
CA LYS A 117 14.54 5.96 3.23
C LYS A 117 14.31 4.65 4.00
N GLY A 118 13.36 3.85 3.52
CA GLY A 118 13.33 2.44 3.80
C GLY A 118 14.12 1.71 2.70
N LYS A 119 14.97 0.77 3.06
CA LYS A 119 15.67 -0.06 2.07
C LYS A 119 14.62 -0.94 1.38
N VAL A 120 14.28 -0.61 0.14
CA VAL A 120 13.45 -1.49 -0.70
C VAL A 120 14.30 -2.70 -1.07
N VAL A 121 13.98 -3.85 -0.49
CA VAL A 121 14.61 -5.11 -0.87
C VAL A 121 13.79 -5.68 -2.03
N LYS A 122 14.39 -5.83 -3.22
CA LYS A 122 13.75 -6.54 -4.32
C LYS A 122 13.57 -8.02 -3.93
N PHE A 123 12.35 -8.48 -3.99
CA PHE A 123 12.01 -9.86 -3.74
C PHE A 123 12.33 -10.67 -5.01
N GLU A 124 13.40 -11.42 -5.02
CA GLU A 124 13.65 -12.39 -6.09
C GLU A 124 12.84 -13.65 -5.80
N ARG A 125 11.88 -13.95 -6.67
CA ARG A 125 11.10 -15.17 -6.62
C ARG A 125 12.07 -16.33 -6.88
N ARG A 126 12.35 -17.14 -5.87
CA ARG A 126 12.96 -18.45 -6.11
C ARG A 126 11.92 -19.31 -6.83
N VAL A 127 12.09 -19.47 -8.14
CA VAL A 127 11.39 -20.49 -8.92
C VAL A 127 12.12 -21.80 -8.60
N GLY A 128 11.48 -22.61 -7.77
CA GLY A 128 11.87 -24.01 -7.54
C GLY A 128 10.93 -24.90 -8.32
#